data_0b85fff2146413195b8366bc12547f50
#
_entry.id   0b85fff2146413195b8366bc12547f50
#
_cell.length_a   1.000
_cell.length_b   1.000
_cell.length_c   1.000
_cell.angle_alpha   90.00
_cell.angle_beta   90.00
_cell.angle_gamma   90.00
#
_symmetry.space_group_name_H-M   'P 1'
#
loop_
_entity.id
_entity.type
_entity.pdbx_description
1 polymer ?
#
loop_
_entity_poly.entity_id
_entity_poly.type
_entity_poly.pdbx_seq_one_letter_code
_entity_poly.pdbx_strand_id
1 'polypeptide(L)'
;MGRPDLSRRKLLTAAGGLTVAASFGFAALGTGADALASGADTRVRYWNLFSGGDGANMIAMLDAFRKANPDIDVKDSTLQWGNPFYTKLAMAAAGNRAPDLGVMHMGRVTGFSPGRLLDPWDVDLLAKYGVREQDYNPALWKRGVIDGKLYALPLDIHVQLCFYRKDVLGKAGLLGDDGRMIPVTSTDEWFDVLKKAKAVQKKGLQTIGLWTNDQNFQWWFFVAFYTQLGGKWFNDADTEVLFDTDKATQVLEFLRKHVTDGYVIPGAPTGEQFINGAPFTWEGNWSVPVFSGAKLDYGATPLPPVFGRQATHAESHAFVLPHQADRGGATDEGAHELAAYVVTHALQWAAGGHIPAYTPTLSTAAYKKLTPQNEYVSAMDHQATEPKVWFAGSTGVLAQDLGPVVVSSTMGSAKPDKVARTMKSHLTKLLASKNPMDGRTAAQGGAVV
;
A
#
# COMPACT_ATOMS: atom_id res chain seq x y z
N MET A 1 -15.90 -61.02 -0.92
CA MET A 1 -16.00 -60.00 0.15
C MET A 1 -15.81 -58.63 -0.50
N GLY A 2 -16.93 -57.91 -0.66
CA GLY A 2 -17.00 -56.64 -1.41
C GLY A 2 -16.51 -55.49 -0.61
N ARG A 3 -15.81 -54.56 -1.29
CA ARG A 3 -15.45 -53.23 -0.76
C ARG A 3 -16.69 -52.32 -0.81
N PRO A 4 -17.00 -51.55 0.26
CA PRO A 4 -18.10 -50.60 0.20
C PRO A 4 -17.66 -49.34 -0.57
N ASP A 5 -18.52 -48.96 -1.51
CA ASP A 5 -18.42 -47.75 -2.33
C ASP A 5 -18.86 -46.55 -1.47
N LEU A 6 -17.91 -45.66 -1.15
CA LEU A 6 -18.15 -44.42 -0.44
C LEU A 6 -18.40 -43.29 -1.45
N SER A 7 -19.66 -42.95 -1.67
CA SER A 7 -20.06 -41.86 -2.53
C SER A 7 -19.61 -40.51 -1.95
N ARG A 8 -19.12 -39.65 -2.85
CA ARG A 8 -18.58 -38.27 -2.57
C ARG A 8 -19.58 -37.34 -1.85
N ARG A 9 -20.78 -37.74 -1.59
CA ARG A 9 -21.83 -36.96 -0.91
C ARG A 9 -21.83 -37.06 0.64
N LYS A 10 -21.13 -38.02 1.24
CA LYS A 10 -21.13 -38.23 2.70
C LYS A 10 -19.90 -37.65 3.44
N LEU A 11 -18.98 -36.96 2.77
CA LEU A 11 -17.78 -36.37 3.38
C LEU A 11 -17.94 -34.87 3.74
N LEU A 12 -19.14 -34.31 3.60
CA LEU A 12 -19.38 -32.85 3.81
C LEU A 12 -20.19 -32.51 5.07
N THR A 13 -20.41 -33.45 5.98
CA THR A 13 -21.25 -33.22 7.17
C THR A 13 -20.59 -33.48 8.52
N ALA A 14 -19.28 -33.53 8.63
CA ALA A 14 -18.62 -33.70 9.93
C ALA A 14 -17.28 -32.90 10.00
N ALA A 15 -17.35 -31.59 9.97
CA ALA A 15 -16.31 -30.70 10.51
C ALA A 15 -16.93 -29.33 10.75
N GLY A 16 -17.56 -29.16 11.90
CA GLY A 16 -17.90 -27.86 12.43
C GLY A 16 -16.62 -27.21 12.97
N GLY A 17 -16.17 -26.09 12.36
CA GLY A 17 -15.02 -25.33 12.80
C GLY A 17 -14.80 -24.19 11.84
N LEU A 18 -15.13 -23.00 12.27
CA LEU A 18 -14.89 -21.64 11.74
C LEU A 18 -14.04 -21.57 10.47
N THR A 19 -14.64 -21.67 9.33
CA THR A 19 -14.11 -21.18 8.06
C THR A 19 -14.58 -19.74 7.92
N VAL A 20 -13.64 -18.79 8.01
CA VAL A 20 -13.82 -17.45 7.43
C VAL A 20 -13.91 -17.70 5.92
N ALA A 21 -15.12 -17.81 5.42
CA ALA A 21 -15.38 -17.86 4.00
C ALA A 21 -15.03 -16.50 3.40
N ALA A 22 -13.92 -16.44 2.68
CA ALA A 22 -13.73 -15.40 1.69
C ALA A 22 -14.78 -15.64 0.59
N SER A 23 -15.94 -15.02 0.75
CA SER A 23 -16.98 -14.98 -0.27
C SER A 23 -16.48 -14.13 -1.43
N PHE A 24 -15.92 -14.78 -2.45
CA PHE A 24 -15.76 -14.19 -3.77
C PHE A 24 -17.16 -14.03 -4.37
N GLY A 25 -17.80 -12.90 -4.09
CA GLY A 25 -18.99 -12.48 -4.80
C GLY A 25 -18.60 -12.07 -6.21
N PHE A 26 -18.91 -12.90 -7.19
CA PHE A 26 -19.02 -12.45 -8.57
C PHE A 26 -20.18 -11.46 -8.64
N ALA A 27 -19.90 -10.16 -8.62
CA ALA A 27 -20.87 -9.16 -9.00
C ALA A 27 -21.21 -9.37 -10.48
N ALA A 28 -22.45 -9.73 -10.74
CA ALA A 28 -23.00 -9.85 -12.08
C ALA A 28 -22.81 -8.52 -12.82
N LEU A 29 -22.38 -8.62 -14.08
CA LEU A 29 -22.39 -7.51 -15.02
C LEU A 29 -23.84 -6.98 -15.12
N GLY A 30 -24.13 -5.89 -14.44
CA GLY A 30 -25.38 -5.17 -14.57
C GLY A 30 -25.54 -4.66 -15.99
N THR A 31 -26.43 -5.29 -16.76
CA THR A 31 -26.89 -4.76 -18.03
C THR A 31 -27.68 -3.49 -17.75
N GLY A 32 -27.46 -2.45 -18.55
CA GLY A 32 -27.93 -1.06 -18.41
C GLY A 32 -29.44 -0.79 -18.27
N ALA A 33 -30.12 -1.49 -17.35
CA ALA A 33 -31.54 -1.29 -17.06
C ALA A 33 -31.81 -0.50 -15.76
N ASP A 34 -30.77 -0.23 -14.93
CA ASP A 34 -30.96 0.50 -13.64
C ASP A 34 -30.96 2.03 -13.79
N ALA A 35 -31.12 2.54 -14.99
CA ALA A 35 -30.98 3.97 -15.31
C ALA A 35 -32.15 4.88 -14.81
N LEU A 36 -33.14 4.34 -14.14
CA LEU A 36 -34.37 5.09 -13.82
C LEU A 36 -34.80 5.09 -12.34
N ALA A 37 -33.96 4.66 -11.40
CA ALA A 37 -34.37 4.48 -10.00
C ALA A 37 -33.87 5.56 -9.02
N SER A 38 -32.93 6.44 -9.37
CA SER A 38 -32.52 7.56 -8.53
C SER A 38 -33.02 8.86 -9.15
N GLY A 39 -33.72 9.69 -8.40
CA GLY A 39 -34.09 11.04 -8.82
C GLY A 39 -32.88 12.01 -8.85
N ALA A 40 -31.69 11.49 -8.90
CA ALA A 40 -30.44 12.27 -8.90
C ALA A 40 -30.16 12.84 -10.30
N ASP A 41 -29.82 14.12 -10.36
CA ASP A 41 -29.56 14.85 -11.61
C ASP A 41 -28.18 14.49 -12.19
N THR A 42 -27.25 14.06 -11.38
CA THR A 42 -25.86 13.76 -11.75
C THR A 42 -25.48 12.32 -11.39
N ARG A 43 -24.79 11.62 -12.28
CA ARG A 43 -24.24 10.28 -12.01
C ARG A 43 -22.72 10.29 -12.11
N VAL A 44 -22.04 9.74 -11.08
CA VAL A 44 -20.58 9.56 -11.01
C VAL A 44 -20.23 8.08 -10.91
N ARG A 45 -19.53 7.56 -11.90
CA ARG A 45 -18.97 6.18 -11.89
C ARG A 45 -17.60 6.21 -11.22
N TYR A 46 -17.46 5.50 -10.10
CA TYR A 46 -16.22 5.42 -9.33
C TYR A 46 -15.66 4.01 -9.34
N TRP A 47 -14.41 3.84 -9.78
CA TRP A 47 -13.71 2.56 -9.71
C TRP A 47 -12.60 2.60 -8.66
N ASN A 48 -12.59 1.58 -7.79
CA ASN A 48 -11.58 1.42 -6.77
C ASN A 48 -11.08 -0.03 -6.70
N LEU A 49 -10.01 -0.22 -5.91
CA LEU A 49 -9.37 -1.52 -5.67
C LEU A 49 -9.38 -1.90 -4.18
N PHE A 50 -10.13 -1.17 -3.36
CA PHE A 50 -10.17 -1.38 -1.92
C PHE A 50 -10.96 -2.63 -1.54
N SER A 51 -10.36 -3.49 -0.72
CA SER A 51 -10.97 -4.71 -0.21
C SER A 51 -10.78 -4.84 1.29
N GLY A 52 -11.42 -5.83 1.91
CA GLY A 52 -11.30 -6.04 3.34
C GLY A 52 -11.70 -4.81 4.17
N GLY A 53 -10.87 -4.40 5.11
CA GLY A 53 -11.10 -3.24 5.97
C GLY A 53 -11.19 -1.92 5.21
N ASP A 54 -10.31 -1.71 4.24
CA ASP A 54 -10.31 -0.51 3.40
C ASP A 54 -11.57 -0.42 2.53
N GLY A 55 -12.02 -1.56 1.98
CA GLY A 55 -13.26 -1.62 1.22
C GLY A 55 -14.47 -1.26 2.08
N ALA A 56 -14.58 -1.82 3.27
CA ALA A 56 -15.68 -1.50 4.19
C ALA A 56 -15.66 -0.02 4.61
N ASN A 57 -14.47 0.53 4.84
CA ASN A 57 -14.29 1.93 5.22
C ASN A 57 -14.68 2.89 4.07
N MET A 58 -14.24 2.59 2.85
CA MET A 58 -14.60 3.38 1.67
C MET A 58 -16.12 3.33 1.41
N ILE A 59 -16.76 2.17 1.50
CA ILE A 59 -18.22 2.04 1.36
C ILE A 59 -18.94 2.95 2.37
N ALA A 60 -18.51 2.95 3.64
CA ALA A 60 -19.13 3.82 4.65
C ALA A 60 -18.93 5.31 4.36
N MET A 61 -17.78 5.73 3.79
CA MET A 61 -17.54 7.10 3.36
C MET A 61 -18.42 7.48 2.16
N LEU A 62 -18.58 6.56 1.18
CA LEU A 62 -19.48 6.78 0.04
C LEU A 62 -20.93 6.88 0.48
N ASP A 63 -21.38 6.08 1.45
CA ASP A 63 -22.75 6.17 1.98
C ASP A 63 -22.98 7.48 2.72
N ALA A 64 -21.98 7.98 3.44
CA ALA A 64 -22.04 9.30 4.06
C ALA A 64 -22.11 10.42 3.01
N PHE A 65 -21.32 10.32 1.92
CA PHE A 65 -21.38 11.24 0.79
C PHE A 65 -22.75 11.26 0.13
N ARG A 66 -23.31 10.09 -0.24
CA ARG A 66 -24.63 9.96 -0.86
C ARG A 66 -25.74 10.59 -0.01
N LYS A 67 -25.64 10.44 1.32
CA LYS A 67 -26.59 11.04 2.25
C LYS A 67 -26.48 12.57 2.30
N ALA A 68 -25.26 13.11 2.19
CA ALA A 68 -24.99 14.54 2.20
C ALA A 68 -25.32 15.22 0.85
N ASN A 69 -25.20 14.46 -0.26
CA ASN A 69 -25.34 14.96 -1.63
C ASN A 69 -26.33 14.07 -2.41
N PRO A 70 -27.66 14.15 -2.11
CA PRO A 70 -28.67 13.27 -2.69
C PRO A 70 -28.85 13.47 -4.21
N ASP A 71 -28.41 14.59 -4.76
CA ASP A 71 -28.48 14.91 -6.18
C ASP A 71 -27.34 14.30 -7.01
N ILE A 72 -26.37 13.61 -6.35
CA ILE A 72 -25.25 12.91 -6.99
C ILE A 72 -25.37 11.40 -6.76
N ASP A 73 -25.71 10.67 -7.83
CA ASP A 73 -25.79 9.20 -7.83
C ASP A 73 -24.40 8.59 -8.05
N VAL A 74 -23.70 8.18 -6.99
CA VAL A 74 -22.40 7.53 -7.06
C VAL A 74 -22.58 6.04 -7.32
N LYS A 75 -22.09 5.55 -8.46
CA LYS A 75 -22.01 4.12 -8.82
C LYS A 75 -20.58 3.64 -8.65
N ASP A 76 -20.29 3.07 -7.50
CA ASP A 76 -18.97 2.52 -7.21
C ASP A 76 -18.83 1.07 -7.71
N SER A 77 -17.61 0.70 -8.06
CA SER A 77 -17.22 -0.66 -8.43
C SER A 77 -15.85 -0.97 -7.85
N THR A 78 -15.79 -1.98 -7.00
CA THR A 78 -14.53 -2.51 -6.48
C THR A 78 -14.02 -3.58 -7.43
N LEU A 79 -12.79 -3.43 -7.91
CA LEU A 79 -12.14 -4.34 -8.83
C LEU A 79 -10.98 -5.07 -8.14
N GLN A 80 -10.55 -6.19 -8.71
CA GLN A 80 -9.45 -6.98 -8.16
C GLN A 80 -8.18 -6.15 -8.05
N TRP A 81 -7.60 -6.11 -6.85
CA TRP A 81 -6.35 -5.40 -6.55
C TRP A 81 -5.18 -5.83 -7.44
N GLY A 82 -4.29 -4.89 -7.73
CA GLY A 82 -3.05 -5.13 -8.48
C GLY A 82 -3.23 -4.98 -9.99
N ASN A 83 -2.42 -5.70 -10.77
CA ASN A 83 -2.39 -5.57 -12.24
C ASN A 83 -3.73 -5.75 -12.95
N PRO A 84 -4.67 -6.61 -12.53
CA PRO A 84 -5.99 -6.69 -13.15
C PRO A 84 -6.75 -5.36 -13.13
N PHE A 85 -6.69 -4.62 -12.00
CA PHE A 85 -7.27 -3.28 -11.89
C PHE A 85 -6.65 -2.30 -12.88
N TYR A 86 -5.32 -2.19 -12.85
CA TYR A 86 -4.59 -1.22 -13.69
C TYR A 86 -4.75 -1.50 -15.17
N THR A 87 -4.71 -2.76 -15.60
CA THR A 87 -4.94 -3.14 -16.98
C THR A 87 -6.35 -2.75 -17.44
N LYS A 88 -7.37 -3.04 -16.63
CA LYS A 88 -8.75 -2.69 -16.95
C LYS A 88 -8.95 -1.19 -17.03
N LEU A 89 -8.36 -0.42 -16.09
CA LEU A 89 -8.45 1.04 -16.07
C LEU A 89 -7.78 1.65 -17.30
N ALA A 90 -6.57 1.19 -17.67
CA ALA A 90 -5.86 1.66 -18.86
C ALA A 90 -6.63 1.37 -20.15
N MET A 91 -7.17 0.15 -20.28
CA MET A 91 -7.98 -0.23 -21.46
C MET A 91 -9.27 0.59 -21.54
N ALA A 92 -9.93 0.86 -20.43
CA ALA A 92 -11.14 1.67 -20.38
C ALA A 92 -10.86 3.13 -20.77
N ALA A 93 -9.76 3.71 -20.27
CA ALA A 93 -9.32 5.06 -20.63
C ALA A 93 -8.96 5.16 -22.14
N ALA A 94 -8.17 4.20 -22.64
CA ALA A 94 -7.81 4.16 -24.06
C ALA A 94 -9.02 3.96 -24.99
N GLY A 95 -10.08 3.28 -24.49
CA GLY A 95 -11.31 2.99 -25.24
C GLY A 95 -12.43 4.02 -25.05
N ASN A 96 -12.17 5.15 -24.41
CA ASN A 96 -13.17 6.18 -24.03
C ASN A 96 -14.39 5.61 -23.27
N ARG A 97 -14.12 4.65 -22.35
CA ARG A 97 -15.13 3.99 -21.50
C ARG A 97 -14.74 3.99 -20.03
N ALA A 98 -13.83 4.91 -19.69
CA ALA A 98 -13.32 5.03 -18.34
C ALA A 98 -14.40 5.44 -17.32
N PRO A 99 -14.25 5.13 -16.04
CA PRO A 99 -15.05 5.73 -14.97
C PRO A 99 -14.78 7.23 -14.88
N ASP A 100 -15.67 7.95 -14.22
CA ASP A 100 -15.55 9.39 -14.03
C ASP A 100 -14.50 9.72 -12.95
N LEU A 101 -14.35 8.83 -11.98
CA LEU A 101 -13.35 8.88 -10.91
C LEU A 101 -12.72 7.49 -10.74
N GLY A 102 -11.41 7.45 -10.53
CA GLY A 102 -10.67 6.24 -10.19
C GLY A 102 -9.77 6.44 -8.99
N VAL A 103 -9.28 5.35 -8.40
CA VAL A 103 -8.20 5.39 -7.41
C VAL A 103 -6.96 4.68 -7.98
N MET A 104 -5.78 5.18 -7.66
CA MET A 104 -4.50 4.57 -8.05
C MET A 104 -3.50 4.68 -6.91
N HIS A 105 -2.50 3.80 -6.91
CA HIS A 105 -1.28 4.07 -6.14
C HIS A 105 -0.48 5.18 -6.84
N MET A 106 0.01 6.13 -6.07
CA MET A 106 0.73 7.31 -6.58
C MET A 106 1.93 6.93 -7.47
N GLY A 107 2.67 5.89 -7.11
CA GLY A 107 3.81 5.40 -7.89
C GLY A 107 3.44 4.86 -9.27
N ARG A 108 2.17 4.54 -9.54
CA ARG A 108 1.68 4.02 -10.84
C ARG A 108 1.30 5.13 -11.82
N VAL A 109 1.13 6.36 -11.34
CA VAL A 109 0.58 7.48 -12.14
C VAL A 109 1.46 7.78 -13.36
N THR A 110 2.78 7.84 -13.18
CA THR A 110 3.73 8.09 -14.28
C THR A 110 3.60 7.05 -15.41
N GLY A 111 3.34 5.77 -15.06
CA GLY A 111 3.16 4.70 -16.02
C GLY A 111 1.87 4.82 -16.85
N PHE A 112 0.89 5.55 -16.39
CA PHE A 112 -0.38 5.80 -17.07
C PHE A 112 -0.33 6.98 -18.06
N SER A 113 0.88 7.48 -18.37
CA SER A 113 1.06 8.53 -19.36
C SER A 113 0.08 9.69 -19.15
N PRO A 114 0.26 10.49 -18.10
CA PRO A 114 -0.58 11.66 -17.84
C PRO A 114 -0.77 12.52 -19.07
N GLY A 115 -1.99 12.98 -19.30
CA GLY A 115 -2.39 13.66 -20.53
C GLY A 115 -2.79 12.74 -21.70
N ARG A 116 -2.77 11.40 -21.50
CA ARG A 116 -3.29 10.41 -22.47
C ARG A 116 -4.32 9.46 -21.85
N LEU A 117 -3.97 8.83 -20.73
CA LEU A 117 -4.86 7.90 -20.01
C LEU A 117 -5.41 8.51 -18.71
N LEU A 118 -4.87 9.66 -18.31
CA LEU A 118 -5.37 10.45 -17.18
C LEU A 118 -5.56 11.90 -17.63
N ASP A 119 -6.64 12.52 -17.14
CA ASP A 119 -6.90 13.94 -17.26
C ASP A 119 -6.40 14.69 -16.00
N PRO A 120 -5.99 15.95 -16.12
CA PRO A 120 -5.60 16.74 -14.98
C PRO A 120 -6.82 17.16 -14.14
N TRP A 121 -6.62 17.30 -12.83
CA TRP A 121 -7.59 17.90 -11.95
C TRP A 121 -7.73 19.42 -12.21
N ASP A 122 -8.96 19.92 -12.14
CA ASP A 122 -9.20 21.35 -12.01
C ASP A 122 -8.98 21.75 -10.54
N VAL A 123 -7.85 22.42 -10.28
CA VAL A 123 -7.45 22.80 -8.92
C VAL A 123 -8.32 23.93 -8.35
N ASP A 124 -8.90 24.78 -9.20
CA ASP A 124 -9.84 25.82 -8.76
C ASP A 124 -11.17 25.19 -8.31
N LEU A 125 -11.63 24.18 -9.05
CA LEU A 125 -12.82 23.41 -8.69
C LEU A 125 -12.57 22.59 -7.39
N LEU A 126 -11.41 21.99 -7.21
CA LEU A 126 -11.04 21.36 -5.93
C LEU A 126 -11.03 22.37 -4.79
N ALA A 127 -10.51 23.58 -5.01
CA ALA A 127 -10.48 24.64 -4.01
C ALA A 127 -11.89 25.11 -3.60
N LYS A 128 -12.87 25.10 -4.53
CA LYS A 128 -14.30 25.34 -4.23
C LYS A 128 -14.84 24.38 -3.16
N TYR A 129 -14.36 23.11 -3.20
CA TYR A 129 -14.74 22.06 -2.24
C TYR A 129 -13.76 21.91 -1.06
N GLY A 130 -12.89 22.91 -0.81
CA GLY A 130 -12.04 22.96 0.38
C GLY A 130 -10.70 22.22 0.27
N VAL A 131 -10.31 21.83 -0.93
CA VAL A 131 -9.05 21.13 -1.18
C VAL A 131 -8.05 22.07 -1.86
N ARG A 132 -6.92 22.34 -1.21
CA ARG A 132 -5.84 23.22 -1.71
C ARG A 132 -4.49 22.58 -1.49
N GLU A 133 -3.51 22.91 -2.34
CA GLU A 133 -2.13 22.42 -2.26
C GLU A 133 -1.52 22.60 -0.86
N GLN A 134 -1.73 23.74 -0.24
CA GLN A 134 -1.19 24.08 1.08
C GLN A 134 -1.69 23.17 2.21
N ASP A 135 -2.78 22.43 1.99
CA ASP A 135 -3.37 21.50 2.94
C ASP A 135 -2.75 20.10 2.86
N TYR A 136 -1.68 19.95 2.08
CA TYR A 136 -0.98 18.68 1.87
C TYR A 136 0.50 18.74 2.24
N ASN A 137 1.10 17.58 2.49
CA ASN A 137 2.56 17.48 2.52
C ASN A 137 3.11 17.86 1.13
N PRO A 138 4.03 18.87 1.03
CA PRO A 138 4.49 19.38 -0.26
C PRO A 138 5.15 18.31 -1.15
N ALA A 139 5.91 17.38 -0.56
CA ALA A 139 6.56 16.32 -1.31
C ALA A 139 5.53 15.34 -1.92
N LEU A 140 4.47 15.04 -1.18
CA LEU A 140 3.41 14.16 -1.65
C LEU A 140 2.56 14.83 -2.74
N TRP A 141 2.18 16.09 -2.56
CA TRP A 141 1.47 16.86 -3.60
C TRP A 141 2.27 16.92 -4.89
N LYS A 142 3.57 17.26 -4.78
CA LYS A 142 4.49 17.30 -5.93
C LYS A 142 4.59 15.96 -6.68
N ARG A 143 4.45 14.81 -6.00
CA ARG A 143 4.42 13.50 -6.69
C ARG A 143 3.22 13.37 -7.62
N GLY A 144 2.08 13.98 -7.28
CA GLY A 144 0.87 14.00 -8.12
C GLY A 144 0.93 14.98 -9.29
N VAL A 145 1.89 15.93 -9.26
CA VAL A 145 2.06 16.94 -10.30
C VAL A 145 3.02 16.43 -11.37
N ILE A 146 2.60 16.54 -12.64
CA ILE A 146 3.41 16.18 -13.83
C ILE A 146 3.19 17.29 -14.86
N ASP A 147 4.29 17.82 -15.39
CA ASP A 147 4.28 18.94 -16.35
C ASP A 147 3.41 20.14 -15.86
N GLY A 148 3.52 20.45 -14.57
CA GLY A 148 2.83 21.59 -13.92
C GLY A 148 1.33 21.37 -13.68
N LYS A 149 0.78 20.16 -13.91
CA LYS A 149 -0.63 19.84 -13.72
C LYS A 149 -0.80 18.72 -12.69
N LEU A 150 -1.81 18.83 -11.83
CA LEU A 150 -2.16 17.77 -10.86
C LEU A 150 -2.91 16.64 -11.58
N TYR A 151 -2.35 15.45 -11.60
CA TYR A 151 -3.00 14.24 -12.16
C TYR A 151 -3.45 13.25 -11.09
N ALA A 152 -2.89 13.33 -9.89
CA ALA A 152 -3.26 12.47 -8.79
C ALA A 152 -3.45 13.30 -7.51
N LEU A 153 -4.67 13.29 -6.98
CA LEU A 153 -5.02 13.92 -5.72
C LEU A 153 -4.75 12.93 -4.59
N PRO A 154 -3.76 13.17 -3.70
CA PRO A 154 -3.41 12.22 -2.65
C PRO A 154 -4.55 12.00 -1.65
N LEU A 155 -4.86 10.74 -1.33
CA LEU A 155 -5.82 10.35 -0.30
C LEU A 155 -5.14 10.10 1.05
N ASP A 156 -4.07 9.33 1.02
CA ASP A 156 -3.38 8.85 2.22
C ASP A 156 -1.87 8.67 2.01
N ILE A 157 -1.22 8.28 3.08
CA ILE A 157 0.09 7.63 3.07
C ILE A 157 -0.09 6.31 3.80
N HIS A 158 0.15 5.20 3.10
CA HIS A 158 0.19 3.88 3.71
C HIS A 158 1.63 3.37 3.77
N VAL A 159 1.97 2.80 4.93
CA VAL A 159 3.36 2.52 5.30
C VAL A 159 3.52 1.11 5.84
N GLN A 160 4.71 0.55 5.66
CA GLN A 160 5.11 -0.65 6.38
C GLN A 160 5.53 -0.29 7.79
N LEU A 161 5.00 -1.01 8.77
CA LEU A 161 5.23 -0.79 10.20
C LEU A 161 5.81 -2.03 10.87
N CYS A 162 6.48 -1.82 11.97
CA CYS A 162 6.80 -2.84 12.94
C CYS A 162 5.70 -2.86 14.01
N PHE A 163 4.77 -3.81 13.89
CA PHE A 163 3.80 -4.11 14.95
C PHE A 163 4.43 -5.01 15.99
N TYR A 164 4.13 -4.76 17.27
CA TYR A 164 4.66 -5.52 18.38
C TYR A 164 3.61 -5.80 19.45
N ARG A 165 3.71 -6.96 20.09
CA ARG A 165 2.83 -7.40 21.18
C ARG A 165 3.35 -6.85 22.51
N LYS A 166 2.61 -5.91 23.13
CA LYS A 166 2.99 -5.30 24.42
C LYS A 166 3.04 -6.33 25.55
N ASP A 167 2.13 -7.30 25.57
CA ASP A 167 2.09 -8.39 26.55
C ASP A 167 3.32 -9.33 26.47
N VAL A 168 3.93 -9.48 25.30
CA VAL A 168 5.16 -10.27 25.12
C VAL A 168 6.39 -9.41 25.41
N LEU A 169 6.45 -8.21 24.85
CA LEU A 169 7.59 -7.30 25.01
C LEU A 169 7.79 -6.88 26.48
N GLY A 170 6.70 -6.68 27.24
CA GLY A 170 6.77 -6.40 28.67
C GLY A 170 7.48 -7.52 29.44
N LYS A 171 7.17 -8.79 29.14
CA LYS A 171 7.86 -9.96 29.74
C LYS A 171 9.33 -10.05 29.35
N ALA A 172 9.68 -9.54 28.15
CA ALA A 172 11.05 -9.52 27.65
C ALA A 172 11.88 -8.33 28.16
N GLY A 173 11.27 -7.37 28.88
CA GLY A 173 11.92 -6.12 29.28
C GLY A 173 12.25 -5.21 28.09
N LEU A 174 11.39 -5.20 27.06
CA LEU A 174 11.58 -4.48 25.80
C LEU A 174 10.61 -3.29 25.63
N LEU A 175 9.89 -2.91 26.69
CA LEU A 175 9.06 -1.70 26.73
C LEU A 175 9.73 -0.64 27.60
N GLY A 176 9.66 0.62 27.14
CA GLY A 176 10.00 1.79 27.94
C GLY A 176 8.87 2.14 28.93
N ASP A 177 9.10 3.17 29.73
CA ASP A 177 8.15 3.66 30.75
C ASP A 177 6.84 4.18 30.12
N ASP A 178 6.89 4.59 28.86
CA ASP A 178 5.73 5.03 28.07
C ASP A 178 4.90 3.87 27.47
N GLY A 179 5.30 2.62 27.73
CA GLY A 179 4.66 1.42 27.20
C GLY A 179 4.91 1.18 25.71
N ARG A 180 5.88 1.87 25.10
CA ARG A 180 6.33 1.66 23.73
C ARG A 180 7.57 0.79 23.67
N MET A 181 7.80 0.18 22.50
CA MET A 181 9.03 -0.58 22.28
C MET A 181 10.25 0.33 22.46
N ILE A 182 11.28 -0.16 23.14
CA ILE A 182 12.56 0.55 23.29
C ILE A 182 13.15 0.90 21.92
N PRO A 183 13.85 2.04 21.76
CA PRO A 183 14.51 2.41 20.52
C PRO A 183 15.51 1.34 20.05
N VAL A 184 15.58 1.15 18.75
CA VAL A 184 16.52 0.26 18.07
C VAL A 184 17.13 1.03 16.91
N THR A 185 18.46 1.12 16.85
CA THR A 185 19.19 1.96 15.90
C THR A 185 20.27 1.22 15.11
N SER A 186 20.47 -0.06 15.42
CA SER A 186 21.45 -0.92 14.74
C SER A 186 20.88 -2.33 14.47
N THR A 187 21.51 -3.03 13.54
CA THR A 187 21.18 -4.43 13.26
C THR A 187 21.43 -5.34 14.46
N ASP A 188 22.49 -5.09 15.21
CA ASP A 188 22.84 -5.90 16.39
C ASP A 188 21.80 -5.72 17.50
N GLU A 189 21.40 -4.48 17.80
CA GLU A 189 20.31 -4.20 18.74
C GLU A 189 19.01 -4.86 18.32
N TRP A 190 18.69 -4.83 17.03
CA TRP A 190 17.49 -5.49 16.50
C TRP A 190 17.50 -6.99 16.74
N PHE A 191 18.61 -7.67 16.42
CA PHE A 191 18.71 -9.11 16.67
C PHE A 191 18.75 -9.47 18.16
N ASP A 192 19.29 -8.60 19.02
CA ASP A 192 19.19 -8.75 20.48
C ASP A 192 17.74 -8.63 20.96
N VAL A 193 16.96 -7.69 20.42
CA VAL A 193 15.52 -7.57 20.70
C VAL A 193 14.79 -8.83 20.29
N LEU A 194 15.03 -9.35 19.08
CA LEU A 194 14.41 -10.59 18.60
C LEU A 194 14.79 -11.79 19.49
N LYS A 195 16.05 -11.89 19.92
CA LYS A 195 16.54 -12.94 20.80
C LYS A 195 15.84 -12.91 22.18
N LYS A 196 15.71 -11.73 22.79
CA LYS A 196 15.00 -11.55 24.07
C LYS A 196 13.52 -11.88 23.95
N ALA A 197 12.86 -11.43 22.89
CA ALA A 197 11.45 -11.72 22.64
C ALA A 197 11.22 -13.23 22.41
N LYS A 198 12.11 -13.90 21.65
CA LYS A 198 12.07 -15.35 21.38
C LYS A 198 12.17 -16.17 22.67
N ALA A 199 12.93 -15.69 23.66
CA ALA A 199 13.11 -16.40 24.94
C ALA A 199 11.82 -16.49 25.78
N VAL A 200 10.88 -15.55 25.62
CA VAL A 200 9.64 -15.46 26.39
C VAL A 200 8.37 -15.72 25.58
N GLN A 201 8.48 -15.85 24.26
CA GLN A 201 7.33 -16.08 23.38
C GLN A 201 6.72 -17.48 23.59
N LYS A 202 5.49 -17.66 23.18
CA LYS A 202 4.82 -18.95 23.10
C LYS A 202 5.56 -19.88 22.13
N LYS A 203 5.81 -21.13 22.53
CA LYS A 203 6.46 -22.14 21.69
C LYS A 203 5.66 -22.41 20.41
N GLY A 204 6.36 -22.69 19.32
CA GLY A 204 5.77 -23.02 18.03
C GLY A 204 5.37 -21.81 17.17
N LEU A 205 5.51 -20.59 17.68
CA LEU A 205 5.31 -19.38 16.89
C LEU A 205 6.63 -18.85 16.33
N GLN A 206 6.56 -18.15 15.21
CA GLN A 206 7.69 -17.33 14.75
C GLN A 206 7.89 -16.11 15.65
N THR A 207 9.11 -15.59 15.71
CA THR A 207 9.39 -14.38 16.49
C THR A 207 8.95 -13.12 15.76
N ILE A 208 9.06 -13.14 14.44
CA ILE A 208 8.63 -12.05 13.56
C ILE A 208 8.00 -12.58 12.29
N GLY A 209 6.91 -11.97 11.87
CA GLY A 209 6.28 -12.21 10.58
C GLY A 209 6.86 -11.29 9.50
N LEU A 210 7.33 -11.86 8.39
CA LEU A 210 7.94 -11.13 7.26
C LEU A 210 7.31 -11.43 5.90
N TRP A 211 6.10 -11.93 5.83
CA TRP A 211 5.42 -12.23 4.54
C TRP A 211 6.30 -12.98 3.54
N THR A 212 6.84 -14.12 3.98
CA THR A 212 7.82 -14.90 3.21
C THR A 212 7.33 -15.43 1.87
N ASN A 213 6.00 -15.52 1.70
CA ASN A 213 5.35 -16.01 0.48
C ASN A 213 4.91 -14.87 -0.46
N ASP A 214 5.12 -13.61 -0.08
CA ASP A 214 4.72 -12.46 -0.89
C ASP A 214 5.92 -11.64 -1.34
N GLN A 215 6.17 -11.66 -2.65
CA GLN A 215 7.29 -10.95 -3.26
C GLN A 215 7.18 -9.43 -3.13
N ASN A 216 5.97 -8.88 -3.03
CA ASN A 216 5.78 -7.43 -2.90
C ASN A 216 6.23 -6.97 -1.52
N PHE A 217 5.87 -7.69 -0.44
CA PHE A 217 6.33 -7.36 0.90
C PHE A 217 7.85 -7.46 1.02
N GLN A 218 8.47 -8.52 0.47
CA GLN A 218 9.93 -8.67 0.46
C GLN A 218 10.61 -7.52 -0.30
N TRP A 219 10.02 -7.09 -1.40
CA TRP A 219 10.46 -5.94 -2.16
C TRP A 219 10.33 -4.64 -1.35
N TRP A 220 9.20 -4.40 -0.69
CA TRP A 220 8.97 -3.21 0.11
C TRP A 220 9.91 -3.11 1.31
N PHE A 221 10.21 -4.22 1.98
CA PHE A 221 11.24 -4.25 3.03
C PHE A 221 12.61 -3.93 2.46
N PHE A 222 12.94 -4.49 1.30
CA PHE A 222 14.20 -4.15 0.62
C PHE A 222 14.28 -2.65 0.33
N VAL A 223 13.25 -2.03 -0.25
CA VAL A 223 13.19 -0.59 -0.54
C VAL A 223 13.40 0.24 0.73
N ALA A 224 12.73 -0.11 1.83
CA ALA A 224 12.88 0.58 3.11
C ALA A 224 14.33 0.57 3.60
N PHE A 225 14.93 -0.61 3.72
CA PHE A 225 16.29 -0.74 4.28
C PHE A 225 17.38 -0.25 3.33
N TYR A 226 17.19 -0.36 2.02
CA TYR A 226 18.08 0.23 1.04
C TYR A 226 18.08 1.77 1.13
N THR A 227 16.91 2.36 1.39
CA THR A 227 16.78 3.80 1.66
C THR A 227 17.43 4.18 2.99
N GLN A 228 17.34 3.37 4.05
CA GLN A 228 18.03 3.61 5.32
C GLN A 228 19.55 3.70 5.14
N LEU A 229 20.13 2.91 4.23
CA LEU A 229 21.55 2.98 3.84
C LEU A 229 21.89 4.17 2.92
N GLY A 230 20.90 5.02 2.59
CA GLY A 230 21.09 6.11 1.62
C GLY A 230 21.31 5.59 0.21
N GLY A 231 20.70 4.45 -0.13
CA GLY A 231 20.68 3.91 -1.48
C GLY A 231 19.92 4.82 -2.44
N LYS A 232 20.43 4.93 -3.66
CA LYS A 232 19.80 5.67 -4.76
C LYS A 232 19.52 4.72 -5.91
N TRP A 233 18.45 4.97 -6.65
CA TRP A 233 18.07 4.15 -7.79
C TRP A 233 18.67 4.66 -9.08
N PHE A 234 18.41 5.92 -9.41
CA PHE A 234 18.80 6.61 -10.63
C PHE A 234 19.33 8.01 -10.31
N ASN A 235 19.96 8.65 -11.28
CA ASN A 235 20.26 10.07 -11.22
C ASN A 235 18.96 10.89 -11.41
N ASP A 236 19.01 12.19 -11.18
CA ASP A 236 17.84 13.09 -11.22
C ASP A 236 17.19 13.18 -12.62
N ALA A 237 17.94 12.84 -13.67
CA ALA A 237 17.47 12.83 -15.05
C ALA A 237 16.94 11.47 -15.51
N ASP A 238 16.92 10.45 -14.67
CA ASP A 238 16.55 9.07 -14.99
C ASP A 238 17.28 8.49 -16.22
N THR A 239 18.59 8.82 -16.33
CA THR A 239 19.45 8.38 -17.44
C THR A 239 20.52 7.40 -17.02
N GLU A 240 20.82 7.32 -15.71
CA GLU A 240 21.89 6.50 -15.15
C GLU A 240 21.41 5.74 -13.91
N VAL A 241 21.82 4.46 -13.80
CA VAL A 241 21.57 3.63 -12.64
C VAL A 241 22.63 3.90 -11.56
N LEU A 242 22.21 4.50 -10.45
CA LEU A 242 23.05 4.75 -9.28
C LEU A 242 22.99 3.64 -8.22
N PHE A 243 22.34 2.52 -8.54
CA PHE A 243 22.13 1.42 -7.60
C PHE A 243 23.45 0.84 -7.08
N ASP A 244 23.61 0.91 -5.76
CA ASP A 244 24.79 0.46 -5.03
C ASP A 244 24.63 -1.01 -4.63
N THR A 245 25.43 -1.87 -5.23
CA THR A 245 25.38 -3.32 -5.00
C THR A 245 25.86 -3.75 -3.62
N ASP A 246 26.75 -2.97 -2.97
CA ASP A 246 27.27 -3.31 -1.65
C ASP A 246 26.21 -3.02 -0.58
N LYS A 247 25.51 -1.87 -0.68
CA LYS A 247 24.37 -1.55 0.16
C LYS A 247 23.24 -2.57 -0.03
N ALA A 248 22.95 -2.92 -1.28
CA ALA A 248 21.95 -3.92 -1.60
C ALA A 248 22.28 -5.29 -0.99
N THR A 249 23.55 -5.69 -1.04
CA THR A 249 24.05 -6.92 -0.41
C THR A 249 23.83 -6.90 1.10
N GLN A 250 24.17 -5.80 1.77
CA GLN A 250 23.95 -5.64 3.22
C GLN A 250 22.45 -5.78 3.60
N VAL A 251 21.55 -5.19 2.82
CA VAL A 251 20.11 -5.33 3.05
C VAL A 251 19.64 -6.77 2.88
N LEU A 252 20.09 -7.44 1.82
CA LEU A 252 19.72 -8.84 1.54
C LEU A 252 20.25 -9.78 2.64
N GLU A 253 21.45 -9.56 3.15
CA GLU A 253 22.02 -10.30 4.28
C GLU A 253 21.20 -10.07 5.56
N PHE A 254 20.87 -8.83 5.86
CA PHE A 254 20.04 -8.48 7.00
C PHE A 254 18.66 -9.16 6.95
N LEU A 255 17.94 -9.08 5.82
CA LEU A 255 16.65 -9.74 5.67
C LEU A 255 16.77 -11.27 5.76
N ARG A 256 17.76 -11.87 5.12
CA ARG A 256 18.03 -13.30 5.15
C ARG A 256 18.32 -13.80 6.57
N LYS A 257 19.03 -13.02 7.39
CA LYS A 257 19.41 -13.39 8.75
C LYS A 257 18.20 -13.72 9.63
N HIS A 258 17.04 -13.08 9.42
CA HIS A 258 15.82 -13.41 10.15
C HIS A 258 15.38 -14.86 9.93
N VAL A 259 15.60 -15.38 8.72
CA VAL A 259 15.27 -16.77 8.36
C VAL A 259 16.35 -17.73 8.83
N THR A 260 17.63 -17.43 8.57
CA THR A 260 18.75 -18.32 8.91
C THR A 260 18.94 -18.51 10.42
N ASP A 261 18.63 -17.47 11.21
CA ASP A 261 18.70 -17.54 12.67
C ASP A 261 17.39 -18.06 13.31
N GLY A 262 16.41 -18.46 12.47
CA GLY A 262 15.19 -19.11 12.91
C GLY A 262 14.23 -18.19 13.67
N TYR A 263 14.19 -16.90 13.35
CA TYR A 263 13.18 -15.96 13.85
C TYR A 263 11.89 -16.00 13.03
N VAL A 264 11.98 -16.45 11.79
CA VAL A 264 10.88 -16.59 10.84
C VAL A 264 10.63 -18.05 10.56
N ILE A 265 9.37 -18.45 10.45
CA ILE A 265 8.95 -19.76 9.93
C ILE A 265 8.48 -19.53 8.49
N PRO A 266 9.26 -19.94 7.46
CA PRO A 266 8.85 -19.77 6.07
C PRO A 266 7.48 -20.39 5.80
N GLY A 267 6.61 -19.64 5.11
CA GLY A 267 5.25 -20.09 4.79
C GLY A 267 4.23 -19.94 5.90
N ALA A 268 4.62 -19.54 7.11
CA ALA A 268 3.66 -19.31 8.18
C ALA A 268 2.77 -18.08 7.88
N PRO A 269 1.46 -18.15 8.19
CA PRO A 269 0.53 -17.03 7.97
C PRO A 269 0.83 -15.89 8.95
N THR A 270 1.43 -14.84 8.45
CA THR A 270 2.08 -13.77 9.23
C THR A 270 1.13 -13.09 10.22
N GLY A 271 -0.04 -12.63 9.76
CA GLY A 271 -1.03 -11.96 10.62
C GLY A 271 -1.64 -12.90 11.67
N GLU A 272 -1.93 -14.15 11.31
CA GLU A 272 -2.45 -15.15 12.24
C GLU A 272 -1.44 -15.49 13.34
N GLN A 273 -0.17 -15.64 12.99
CA GLN A 273 0.91 -15.86 13.97
C GLN A 273 0.99 -14.71 14.98
N PHE A 274 0.86 -13.45 14.52
CA PHE A 274 0.85 -12.28 15.39
C PHE A 274 -0.38 -12.26 16.32
N ILE A 275 -1.56 -12.56 15.79
CA ILE A 275 -2.79 -12.69 16.60
C ILE A 275 -2.62 -13.77 17.67
N ASN A 276 -1.99 -14.88 17.34
CA ASN A 276 -1.77 -16.01 18.25
C ASN A 276 -0.62 -15.79 19.28
N GLY A 277 0.12 -14.68 19.20
CA GLY A 277 1.12 -14.28 20.19
C GLY A 277 2.56 -14.26 19.70
N ALA A 278 2.80 -14.23 18.38
CA ALA A 278 4.14 -13.90 17.87
C ALA A 278 4.52 -12.46 18.30
N PRO A 279 5.74 -12.23 18.78
CA PRO A 279 6.15 -10.93 19.32
C PRO A 279 6.03 -9.78 18.34
N PHE A 280 6.40 -10.02 17.06
CA PHE A 280 6.47 -9.00 16.02
C PHE A 280 5.83 -9.43 14.72
N THR A 281 5.37 -8.44 13.96
CA THR A 281 5.13 -8.59 12.53
C THR A 281 5.47 -7.28 11.81
N TRP A 282 6.15 -7.36 10.66
CA TRP A 282 6.23 -6.24 9.75
C TRP A 282 5.08 -6.34 8.76
N GLU A 283 4.24 -5.32 8.78
CA GLU A 283 2.94 -5.33 8.12
C GLU A 283 2.57 -3.91 7.71
N GLY A 284 1.66 -3.77 6.76
CA GLY A 284 1.10 -2.48 6.40
C GLY A 284 0.14 -1.93 7.45
N ASN A 285 0.05 -0.60 7.53
CA ASN A 285 -0.84 0.07 8.48
C ASN A 285 -2.33 -0.23 8.25
N TRP A 286 -2.72 -0.73 7.09
CA TRP A 286 -4.07 -1.27 6.80
C TRP A 286 -4.45 -2.49 7.63
N SER A 287 -3.52 -3.10 8.35
CA SER A 287 -3.78 -4.23 9.26
C SER A 287 -4.28 -3.79 10.65
N VAL A 288 -4.26 -2.49 10.95
CA VAL A 288 -4.75 -1.93 12.22
C VAL A 288 -6.18 -2.40 12.56
N PRO A 289 -7.17 -2.37 11.66
CA PRO A 289 -8.52 -2.85 11.99
C PRO A 289 -8.58 -4.32 12.35
N VAL A 290 -7.75 -5.16 11.72
CA VAL A 290 -7.66 -6.60 12.01
C VAL A 290 -7.14 -6.86 13.42
N PHE A 291 -6.05 -6.19 13.80
CA PHE A 291 -5.43 -6.37 15.12
C PHE A 291 -6.27 -5.74 16.24
N SER A 292 -6.89 -4.60 15.97
CA SER A 292 -7.83 -3.96 16.92
C SER A 292 -9.10 -4.80 17.09
N GLY A 293 -9.63 -5.36 16.01
CA GLY A 293 -10.78 -6.27 16.06
C GLY A 293 -10.51 -7.55 16.86
N ALA A 294 -9.28 -8.06 16.80
CA ALA A 294 -8.81 -9.17 17.62
C ALA A 294 -8.53 -8.78 19.08
N LYS A 295 -8.72 -7.50 19.46
CA LYS A 295 -8.52 -6.96 20.83
C LYS A 295 -7.13 -7.25 21.40
N LEU A 296 -6.10 -7.14 20.55
CA LEU A 296 -4.72 -7.37 20.96
C LEU A 296 -4.20 -6.18 21.78
N ASP A 297 -3.36 -6.47 22.77
CA ASP A 297 -2.51 -5.47 23.40
C ASP A 297 -1.23 -5.32 22.57
N TYR A 298 -1.22 -4.32 21.69
CA TYR A 298 -0.17 -4.11 20.70
C TYR A 298 0.19 -2.63 20.52
N GLY A 299 1.34 -2.39 19.95
CA GLY A 299 1.76 -1.09 19.46
C GLY A 299 2.29 -1.20 18.03
N ALA A 300 2.52 -0.07 17.42
CA ALA A 300 3.09 0.03 16.09
C ALA A 300 4.09 1.20 16.01
N THR A 301 5.17 0.98 15.29
CA THR A 301 6.19 2.01 15.02
C THR A 301 6.63 1.89 13.56
N PRO A 302 7.16 2.95 12.92
CA PRO A 302 7.87 2.80 11.66
C PRO A 302 8.89 1.67 11.74
N LEU A 303 9.30 1.08 10.62
CA LEU A 303 10.35 0.06 10.62
C LEU A 303 11.58 0.60 11.35
N PRO A 304 12.20 -0.19 12.27
CA PRO A 304 13.33 0.28 13.05
C PRO A 304 14.49 0.78 12.18
N PRO A 305 15.14 1.91 12.52
CA PRO A 305 16.23 2.49 11.74
C PRO A 305 17.55 1.72 11.94
N VAL A 306 17.55 0.44 11.63
CA VAL A 306 18.66 -0.49 11.89
C VAL A 306 19.96 -0.14 11.17
N PHE A 307 19.89 0.73 10.16
CA PHE A 307 21.05 1.28 9.46
C PHE A 307 21.29 2.77 9.81
N GLY A 308 20.80 3.22 10.97
CA GLY A 308 21.06 4.53 11.54
C GLY A 308 20.20 5.68 10.99
N ARG A 309 19.50 5.49 9.85
CA ARG A 309 18.62 6.48 9.26
C ARG A 309 17.16 6.00 9.30
N GLN A 310 16.24 6.83 9.79
CA GLN A 310 14.83 6.50 9.73
C GLN A 310 14.34 6.50 8.29
N ALA A 311 13.81 5.38 7.83
CA ALA A 311 13.03 5.26 6.60
C ALA A 311 12.16 4.02 6.66
N THR A 312 10.92 4.13 6.22
CA THR A 312 9.99 3.01 6.08
C THR A 312 9.33 3.04 4.71
N HIS A 313 9.07 1.87 4.13
CA HIS A 313 8.40 1.84 2.83
C HIS A 313 7.04 2.53 2.94
N ALA A 314 6.79 3.41 1.99
CA ALA A 314 5.56 4.16 1.89
C ALA A 314 5.06 4.22 0.45
N GLU A 315 3.75 4.18 0.31
CA GLU A 315 3.04 4.49 -0.92
C GLU A 315 1.81 5.33 -0.56
N SER A 316 1.09 5.82 -1.53
CA SER A 316 -0.11 6.64 -1.34
C SER A 316 -1.20 6.18 -2.30
N HIS A 317 -2.42 6.01 -1.81
CA HIS A 317 -3.56 6.02 -2.70
C HIS A 317 -3.86 7.45 -3.13
N ALA A 318 -4.26 7.60 -4.37
CA ALA A 318 -4.64 8.89 -4.93
C ALA A 318 -5.88 8.76 -5.81
N PHE A 319 -6.73 9.75 -5.78
CA PHE A 319 -7.79 9.87 -6.77
C PHE A 319 -7.23 10.37 -8.09
N VAL A 320 -7.73 9.81 -9.17
CA VAL A 320 -7.36 10.16 -10.55
C VAL A 320 -8.60 10.34 -11.41
N LEU A 321 -8.47 11.13 -12.45
CA LEU A 321 -9.48 11.30 -13.49
C LEU A 321 -9.04 10.49 -14.71
N PRO A 322 -9.53 9.25 -14.91
CA PRO A 322 -9.22 8.46 -16.10
C PRO A 322 -9.73 9.18 -17.35
N HIS A 323 -8.92 9.18 -18.42
CA HIS A 323 -9.20 9.98 -19.60
C HIS A 323 -10.56 9.69 -20.23
N GLN A 324 -11.29 10.76 -20.54
CA GLN A 324 -12.53 10.76 -21.31
C GLN A 324 -12.51 11.92 -22.31
N ALA A 325 -12.83 11.64 -23.58
CA ALA A 325 -12.81 12.64 -24.65
C ALA A 325 -13.78 13.81 -24.40
N ASP A 326 -14.92 13.49 -23.76
CA ASP A 326 -16.01 14.46 -23.52
C ASP A 326 -16.15 14.77 -22.00
N ARG A 327 -15.01 14.81 -21.25
CA ARG A 327 -15.03 15.14 -19.82
C ARG A 327 -15.52 16.57 -19.61
N GLY A 328 -16.42 16.76 -18.67
CA GLY A 328 -16.94 18.07 -18.25
C GLY A 328 -18.37 18.01 -17.72
N GLY A 329 -18.93 19.20 -17.47
CA GLY A 329 -20.29 19.36 -16.94
C GLY A 329 -20.49 18.80 -15.53
N ALA A 330 -21.75 18.52 -15.19
CA ALA A 330 -22.14 18.11 -13.84
C ALA A 330 -21.45 16.82 -13.36
N THR A 331 -21.17 15.86 -14.26
CA THR A 331 -20.50 14.60 -13.90
C THR A 331 -19.06 14.84 -13.48
N ASP A 332 -18.34 15.72 -14.16
CA ASP A 332 -16.95 16.07 -13.80
C ASP A 332 -16.91 16.85 -12.49
N GLU A 333 -17.81 17.82 -12.31
CA GLU A 333 -17.98 18.54 -11.04
C GLU A 333 -18.30 17.57 -9.88
N GLY A 334 -19.23 16.64 -10.07
CA GLY A 334 -19.55 15.60 -9.09
C GLY A 334 -18.38 14.67 -8.75
N ALA A 335 -17.49 14.37 -9.71
CA ALA A 335 -16.28 13.60 -9.45
C ALA A 335 -15.27 14.39 -8.56
N HIS A 336 -15.12 15.71 -8.81
CA HIS A 336 -14.31 16.58 -7.98
C HIS A 336 -14.89 16.71 -6.55
N GLU A 337 -16.20 16.91 -6.43
CA GLU A 337 -16.88 17.01 -5.14
C GLU A 337 -16.77 15.71 -4.33
N LEU A 338 -16.95 14.55 -4.96
CA LEU A 338 -16.78 13.26 -4.30
C LEU A 338 -15.35 13.07 -3.79
N ALA A 339 -14.34 13.33 -4.63
CA ALA A 339 -12.95 13.20 -4.23
C ALA A 339 -12.60 14.17 -3.08
N ALA A 340 -13.01 15.43 -3.20
CA ALA A 340 -12.82 16.45 -2.17
C ALA A 340 -13.51 16.08 -0.85
N TYR A 341 -14.74 15.55 -0.90
CA TYR A 341 -15.43 15.05 0.29
C TYR A 341 -14.63 13.97 1.00
N VAL A 342 -14.18 12.95 0.26
CA VAL A 342 -13.45 11.82 0.86
C VAL A 342 -12.15 12.31 1.53
N VAL A 343 -11.36 13.16 0.87
CA VAL A 343 -10.09 13.63 1.45
C VAL A 343 -10.28 14.57 2.63
N THR A 344 -11.31 15.43 2.61
CA THR A 344 -11.60 16.35 3.74
C THR A 344 -12.22 15.63 4.94
N HIS A 345 -12.84 14.44 4.74
CA HIS A 345 -13.38 13.57 5.79
C HIS A 345 -12.43 12.40 6.14
N ALA A 346 -11.14 12.56 5.89
CA ALA A 346 -10.14 11.52 6.02
C ALA A 346 -9.93 10.96 7.45
N LEU A 347 -10.58 11.53 8.48
CA LEU A 347 -10.55 10.95 9.82
C LEU A 347 -11.14 9.53 9.85
N GLN A 348 -12.20 9.28 9.08
CA GLN A 348 -12.78 7.96 8.94
C GLN A 348 -11.80 7.00 8.24
N TRP A 349 -11.11 7.47 7.20
CA TRP A 349 -10.06 6.70 6.52
C TRP A 349 -8.89 6.38 7.45
N ALA A 350 -8.49 7.36 8.29
CA ALA A 350 -7.45 7.18 9.30
C ALA A 350 -7.79 6.11 10.34
N ALA A 351 -9.06 5.94 10.70
CA ALA A 351 -9.48 4.86 11.60
C ALA A 351 -9.16 3.47 11.03
N GLY A 352 -9.06 3.33 9.70
CA GLY A 352 -8.56 2.14 9.00
C GLY A 352 -7.05 1.93 9.08
N GLY A 353 -6.31 2.83 9.73
CA GLY A 353 -4.86 2.74 9.90
C GLY A 353 -4.06 3.70 9.02
N HIS A 354 -4.64 4.23 7.96
CA HIS A 354 -3.94 5.10 7.01
C HIS A 354 -3.59 6.48 7.61
N ILE A 355 -2.47 7.06 7.18
CA ILE A 355 -2.11 8.44 7.53
C ILE A 355 -2.78 9.35 6.50
N PRO A 356 -3.69 10.27 6.88
CA PRO A 356 -4.29 11.21 5.95
C PRO A 356 -3.27 12.06 5.20
N ALA A 357 -3.40 12.13 3.87
CA ALA A 357 -2.60 13.05 3.06
C ALA A 357 -3.05 14.51 3.27
N TYR A 358 -4.34 14.72 3.58
CA TYR A 358 -4.94 16.01 3.94
C TYR A 358 -4.55 16.36 5.38
N THR A 359 -3.53 17.20 5.54
CA THR A 359 -2.87 17.51 6.82
C THR A 359 -3.75 18.17 7.88
N PRO A 360 -4.82 18.96 7.56
CA PRO A 360 -5.71 19.47 8.58
C PRO A 360 -6.34 18.40 9.46
N THR A 361 -6.59 17.19 8.92
CA THR A 361 -7.09 16.06 9.72
C THR A 361 -6.15 15.68 10.86
N LEU A 362 -4.83 15.70 10.62
CA LEU A 362 -3.80 15.32 11.60
C LEU A 362 -3.79 16.25 12.83
N SER A 363 -4.22 17.50 12.65
CA SER A 363 -4.26 18.50 13.71
C SER A 363 -5.45 18.35 14.64
N THR A 364 -6.48 17.57 14.25
CA THR A 364 -7.71 17.41 15.03
C THR A 364 -7.49 16.65 16.34
N ALA A 365 -8.25 17.00 17.37
CA ALA A 365 -8.25 16.28 18.64
C ALA A 365 -8.71 14.81 18.48
N ALA A 366 -9.54 14.54 17.48
CA ALA A 366 -10.00 13.19 17.16
C ALA A 366 -8.87 12.32 16.61
N TYR A 367 -8.09 12.81 15.63
CA TYR A 367 -6.93 12.07 15.10
C TYR A 367 -5.87 11.81 16.18
N LYS A 368 -5.56 12.82 17.01
CA LYS A 368 -4.57 12.69 18.11
C LYS A 368 -4.93 11.63 19.15
N LYS A 369 -6.18 11.19 19.20
CA LYS A 369 -6.67 10.11 20.08
C LYS A 369 -6.66 8.74 19.40
N LEU A 370 -6.46 8.66 18.09
CA LEU A 370 -6.38 7.37 17.40
C LEU A 370 -5.07 6.66 17.75
N THR A 371 -5.20 5.46 18.31
CA THR A 371 -4.07 4.60 18.66
C THR A 371 -4.21 3.27 17.92
N PRO A 372 -3.14 2.80 17.28
CA PRO A 372 -1.75 3.30 17.28
C PRO A 372 -1.44 4.37 16.21
N GLN A 373 -2.42 4.91 15.47
CA GLN A 373 -2.19 5.80 14.33
C GLN A 373 -1.35 7.04 14.67
N ASN A 374 -1.59 7.65 15.84
CA ASN A 374 -0.80 8.79 16.31
C ASN A 374 0.65 8.43 16.70
N GLU A 375 0.95 7.13 16.94
CA GLU A 375 2.28 6.66 17.32
C GLU A 375 3.23 6.56 16.13
N TYR A 376 2.68 6.34 14.92
CA TYR A 376 3.48 6.17 13.70
C TYR A 376 3.29 7.28 12.66
N VAL A 377 2.58 8.36 12.98
CA VAL A 377 2.34 9.46 12.04
C VAL A 377 3.62 10.07 11.48
N SER A 378 4.72 10.07 12.25
CA SER A 378 6.03 10.52 11.81
C SER A 378 6.61 9.74 10.62
N ALA A 379 6.05 8.57 10.30
CA ALA A 379 6.44 7.82 9.08
C ALA A 379 6.22 8.66 7.80
N MET A 380 5.29 9.62 7.82
CA MET A 380 5.05 10.51 6.68
C MET A 380 6.28 11.39 6.32
N ASP A 381 7.17 11.64 7.27
CA ASP A 381 8.37 12.46 7.07
C ASP A 381 9.60 11.60 6.66
N HIS A 382 9.46 10.28 6.70
CA HIS A 382 10.55 9.32 6.50
C HIS A 382 10.18 8.24 5.48
N GLN A 383 9.55 8.65 4.39
CA GLN A 383 9.07 7.74 3.36
C GLN A 383 10.22 7.18 2.51
N ALA A 384 10.33 5.86 2.44
CA ALA A 384 11.10 5.15 1.44
C ALA A 384 10.15 4.80 0.28
N THR A 385 10.22 5.57 -0.80
CA THR A 385 9.37 5.36 -1.97
C THR A 385 10.17 4.80 -3.14
N GLU A 386 9.50 4.09 -4.03
CA GLU A 386 10.06 3.76 -5.33
C GLU A 386 10.30 5.03 -6.17
N PRO A 387 11.24 4.99 -7.15
CA PRO A 387 11.52 6.13 -8.01
C PRO A 387 10.29 6.53 -8.85
N LYS A 388 10.24 7.82 -9.27
CA LYS A 388 9.14 8.35 -10.11
C LYS A 388 9.37 8.03 -11.59
N VAL A 389 9.33 6.74 -11.94
CA VAL A 389 9.50 6.24 -13.30
C VAL A 389 8.30 5.41 -13.73
N TRP A 390 8.07 5.27 -15.04
CA TRP A 390 6.88 4.62 -15.58
C TRP A 390 6.71 3.15 -15.15
N PHE A 391 7.80 2.46 -14.83
CA PHE A 391 7.79 1.04 -14.47
C PHE A 391 7.73 0.78 -12.94
N ALA A 392 7.68 1.84 -12.11
CA ALA A 392 7.61 1.75 -10.65
C ALA A 392 6.16 1.73 -10.12
N GLY A 393 6.04 1.72 -8.79
CA GLY A 393 4.79 1.75 -8.03
C GLY A 393 4.21 0.37 -7.74
N SER A 394 3.23 0.34 -6.85
CA SER A 394 2.63 -0.89 -6.34
C SER A 394 2.23 -1.86 -7.46
N THR A 395 2.72 -3.09 -7.39
CA THR A 395 2.62 -4.12 -8.44
C THR A 395 3.10 -3.68 -9.84
N GLY A 396 3.93 -2.63 -9.91
CA GLY A 396 4.56 -2.17 -11.15
C GLY A 396 5.57 -3.17 -11.69
N VAL A 397 6.06 -2.90 -12.89
CA VAL A 397 7.06 -3.77 -13.56
C VAL A 397 8.29 -3.95 -12.67
N LEU A 398 8.73 -2.89 -11.97
CA LEU A 398 9.87 -2.92 -11.07
C LEU A 398 9.69 -3.94 -9.94
N ALA A 399 8.56 -3.89 -9.24
CA ALA A 399 8.27 -4.81 -8.14
C ALA A 399 8.07 -6.26 -8.65
N GLN A 400 7.45 -6.43 -9.83
CA GLN A 400 7.25 -7.75 -10.43
C GLN A 400 8.56 -8.39 -10.91
N ASP A 401 9.52 -7.59 -11.36
CA ASP A 401 10.81 -8.04 -11.85
C ASP A 401 11.80 -8.28 -10.70
N LEU A 402 11.88 -7.37 -9.73
CA LEU A 402 12.86 -7.42 -8.65
C LEU A 402 12.38 -8.16 -7.40
N GLY A 403 11.08 -8.20 -7.11
CA GLY A 403 10.54 -8.90 -5.94
C GLY A 403 10.95 -10.37 -5.87
N PRO A 404 10.74 -11.18 -6.94
CA PRO A 404 11.22 -12.57 -6.96
C PRO A 404 12.73 -12.70 -6.81
N VAL A 405 13.50 -11.74 -7.35
CA VAL A 405 14.97 -11.71 -7.23
C VAL A 405 15.38 -11.50 -5.77
N VAL A 406 14.72 -10.58 -5.04
CA VAL A 406 14.93 -10.41 -3.59
C VAL A 406 14.58 -11.67 -2.84
N VAL A 407 13.40 -12.28 -3.08
CA VAL A 407 12.96 -13.53 -2.44
C VAL A 407 13.97 -14.66 -2.64
N SER A 408 14.61 -14.76 -3.81
CA SER A 408 15.61 -15.79 -4.09
C SER A 408 16.81 -15.76 -3.14
N SER A 409 17.13 -14.59 -2.58
CA SER A 409 18.17 -14.42 -1.55
C SER A 409 17.63 -14.51 -0.13
N THR A 410 16.54 -13.81 0.17
CA THR A 410 16.01 -13.71 1.55
C THR A 410 15.43 -15.04 2.02
N MET A 411 14.72 -15.77 1.15
CA MET A 411 14.05 -17.04 1.44
C MET A 411 14.75 -18.24 0.78
N GLY A 412 15.56 -18.01 -0.24
CA GLY A 412 16.21 -19.05 -1.03
C GLY A 412 17.69 -19.21 -0.74
N SER A 413 18.38 -19.89 -1.66
CA SER A 413 19.82 -20.18 -1.58
C SER A 413 20.70 -19.21 -2.38
N ALA A 414 20.12 -18.26 -3.10
CA ALA A 414 20.90 -17.34 -3.93
C ALA A 414 21.78 -16.43 -3.04
N LYS A 415 23.03 -16.25 -3.46
CA LYS A 415 23.98 -15.43 -2.70
C LYS A 415 23.61 -13.95 -2.82
N PRO A 416 23.56 -13.19 -1.70
CA PRO A 416 23.18 -11.78 -1.67
C PRO A 416 23.90 -10.90 -2.69
N ASP A 417 25.23 -11.06 -2.81
CA ASP A 417 26.08 -10.31 -3.74
C ASP A 417 25.74 -10.57 -5.23
N LYS A 418 25.40 -11.84 -5.57
CA LYS A 418 24.94 -12.18 -6.93
C LYS A 418 23.56 -11.57 -7.21
N VAL A 419 22.66 -11.63 -6.23
CA VAL A 419 21.32 -11.04 -6.34
C VAL A 419 21.42 -9.53 -6.52
N ALA A 420 22.24 -8.83 -5.75
CA ALA A 420 22.46 -7.39 -5.90
C ALA A 420 22.95 -7.00 -7.30
N ARG A 421 23.91 -7.75 -7.87
CA ARG A 421 24.35 -7.55 -9.27
C ARG A 421 23.25 -7.83 -10.30
N THR A 422 22.44 -8.86 -10.06
CA THR A 422 21.28 -9.17 -10.92
C THR A 422 20.28 -8.01 -10.88
N MET A 423 19.95 -7.47 -9.70
CA MET A 423 19.08 -6.32 -9.55
C MET A 423 19.59 -5.10 -10.34
N LYS A 424 20.88 -4.78 -10.24
CA LYS A 424 21.50 -3.70 -11.02
C LYS A 424 21.34 -3.90 -12.53
N SER A 425 21.55 -5.13 -13.01
CA SER A 425 21.37 -5.48 -14.43
C SER A 425 19.92 -5.29 -14.90
N HIS A 426 18.94 -5.68 -14.06
CA HIS A 426 17.52 -5.50 -14.36
C HIS A 426 17.15 -4.01 -14.38
N LEU A 427 17.61 -3.23 -13.41
CA LEU A 427 17.41 -1.77 -13.38
C LEU A 427 17.97 -1.10 -14.64
N THR A 428 19.15 -1.53 -15.12
CA THR A 428 19.74 -1.01 -16.36
C THR A 428 18.86 -1.30 -17.58
N LYS A 429 18.30 -2.49 -17.67
CA LYS A 429 17.39 -2.87 -18.77
C LYS A 429 16.07 -2.09 -18.69
N LEU A 430 15.49 -1.96 -17.50
CA LEU A 430 14.24 -1.22 -17.29
C LEU A 430 14.41 0.25 -17.64
N LEU A 431 15.52 0.87 -17.22
CA LEU A 431 15.80 2.27 -17.49
C LEU A 431 15.90 2.54 -19.01
N ALA A 432 16.47 1.62 -19.77
CA ALA A 432 16.58 1.69 -21.24
C ALA A 432 15.27 1.36 -21.98
N SER A 433 14.28 0.82 -21.28
CA SER A 433 13.02 0.38 -21.92
C SER A 433 12.03 1.54 -22.08
N LYS A 434 11.08 1.35 -23.00
CA LYS A 434 10.04 2.34 -23.28
C LYS A 434 8.73 1.97 -22.58
N ASN A 435 8.03 2.98 -22.10
CA ASN A 435 6.66 2.80 -21.61
C ASN A 435 5.76 2.30 -22.74
N PRO A 436 5.12 1.14 -22.60
CA PRO A 436 4.24 0.60 -23.64
C PRO A 436 3.02 1.48 -23.90
N MET A 437 2.66 2.39 -22.99
CA MET A 437 1.48 3.25 -23.14
C MET A 437 1.73 4.43 -24.08
N ASP A 438 2.95 4.96 -24.19
CA ASP A 438 3.27 6.15 -24.98
C ASP A 438 4.59 6.09 -25.76
N GLY A 439 5.38 5.02 -25.58
CA GLY A 439 6.67 4.84 -26.23
C GLY A 439 7.81 5.69 -25.71
N ARG A 440 7.62 6.42 -24.59
CA ARG A 440 8.68 7.24 -23.95
C ARG A 440 9.55 6.39 -23.02
N THR A 441 10.83 6.74 -22.92
CA THR A 441 11.74 6.21 -21.88
C THR A 441 11.46 6.88 -20.53
N ALA A 442 12.07 6.40 -19.43
CA ALA A 442 11.96 7.01 -18.12
C ALA A 442 12.40 8.49 -18.14
N ALA A 443 13.55 8.79 -18.77
CA ALA A 443 14.06 10.16 -18.92
C ALA A 443 13.13 11.09 -19.73
N GLN A 444 12.31 10.53 -20.64
CA GLN A 444 11.35 11.31 -21.45
C GLN A 444 9.99 11.47 -20.77
N GLY A 445 9.66 10.58 -19.82
CA GLY A 445 8.37 10.58 -19.11
C GLY A 445 8.39 11.25 -17.75
N GLY A 446 9.59 11.55 -17.23
CA GLY A 446 9.81 12.00 -15.86
C GLY A 446 10.34 13.42 -15.72
N ALA A 447 10.41 14.23 -16.79
CA ALA A 447 10.89 15.60 -16.69
C ALA A 447 10.01 16.42 -15.73
N VAL A 448 10.38 16.39 -14.45
CA VAL A 448 9.87 17.29 -13.42
C VAL A 448 10.89 18.41 -13.30
N VAL A 449 10.55 19.57 -13.83
CA VAL A 449 11.24 20.83 -13.50
C VAL A 449 10.76 21.26 -12.11
#